data_76bd0ec67f074a98468f3f0b82bcf387
#
_entry.id   76bd0ec67f074a98468f3f0b82bcf387
#
_cell.length_a   1.000
_cell.length_b   1.000
_cell.length_c   1.000
_cell.angle_alpha   90.00
_cell.angle_beta   90.00
_cell.angle_gamma   90.00
#
_symmetry.space_group_name_H-M   'P 1'
#
loop_
_entity.id
_entity.type
_entity.pdbx_description
1 polymer ?
#
loop_
_entity_poly.entity_id
_entity_poly.type
_entity_poly.pdbx_seq_one_letter_code
_entity_poly.pdbx_strand_id
1 'polypeptide(L)'
;MAIPKTLIIEGKIYPQAALEHFARQLNDAKEPWKKDVGAFIIDWISPENEIFVYTSGSTGSPRPISHSKQAMVASARATGEFLGLKAGESALLCLSTKTIAGMMMVVRAMVLKLNLKMVPPDGHPLSHLPMNTIPGFTAMVPTQVYNSLNQIQELEILSRIPKLIIGGGEINPALEQQLIALPNAIYATYGMTETITHVALRNINGVSRSDFFRALPGVKLETDERGCLVITAPRIRTQPIVTNDLVDLQTNNQFRWLGRYDNIINRGGQKIIPEEVERKISGLITSRYFIIAAKDDKFGEVPALIIESKEINDINRRLMLDQLSLALGREAPVKLFTVEHFAETQSGKIDRGETVLDIRLRYGNL
;
A
#
# COMPACT_ATOMS: atom_id res chain seq x y z
N MET A 1 20.19 -19.68 5.51
CA MET A 1 19.35 -20.48 4.55
C MET A 1 19.88 -20.26 3.14
N ALA A 2 19.80 -21.28 2.26
CA ALA A 2 20.18 -21.10 0.86
C ALA A 2 19.19 -20.15 0.16
N ILE A 3 19.71 -19.25 -0.68
CA ILE A 3 18.91 -18.37 -1.52
C ILE A 3 18.38 -19.19 -2.70
N PRO A 4 17.05 -19.27 -2.93
CA PRO A 4 16.49 -19.98 -4.07
C PRO A 4 16.90 -19.32 -5.39
N LYS A 5 17.33 -20.14 -6.34
CA LYS A 5 17.77 -19.72 -7.68
C LYS A 5 17.07 -20.51 -8.80
N THR A 6 15.86 -20.96 -8.51
CA THR A 6 14.97 -21.64 -9.48
C THR A 6 13.66 -20.90 -9.55
N LEU A 7 13.15 -20.68 -10.75
CA LEU A 7 11.85 -20.02 -10.97
C LEU A 7 11.02 -20.87 -11.93
N ILE A 8 9.72 -20.94 -11.69
CA ILE A 8 8.76 -21.57 -12.60
C ILE A 8 8.01 -20.44 -13.30
N ILE A 9 8.06 -20.41 -14.62
CA ILE A 9 7.41 -19.39 -15.45
C ILE A 9 6.54 -20.11 -16.48
N GLU A 10 5.25 -19.86 -16.46
CA GLU A 10 4.25 -20.43 -17.38
C GLU A 10 4.42 -21.96 -17.53
N GLY A 11 4.61 -22.65 -16.39
CA GLY A 11 4.75 -24.10 -16.31
C GLY A 11 6.16 -24.64 -16.61
N LYS A 12 7.09 -23.81 -17.09
CA LYS A 12 8.46 -24.22 -17.36
C LYS A 12 9.37 -23.91 -16.18
N ILE A 13 10.16 -24.91 -15.76
CA ILE A 13 11.13 -24.78 -14.66
C ILE A 13 12.46 -24.25 -15.22
N TYR A 14 12.95 -23.16 -14.62
CA TYR A 14 14.24 -22.55 -14.93
C TYR A 14 15.19 -22.72 -13.73
N PRO A 15 16.07 -23.72 -13.70
CA PRO A 15 17.18 -23.80 -12.75
C PRO A 15 18.16 -22.64 -12.99
N GLN A 16 19.08 -22.38 -12.05
CA GLN A 16 19.93 -21.19 -12.03
C GLN A 16 20.55 -20.84 -13.40
N ALA A 17 21.22 -21.80 -14.07
CA ALA A 17 21.88 -21.53 -15.36
C ALA A 17 20.88 -21.16 -16.47
N ALA A 18 19.75 -21.89 -16.54
CA ALA A 18 18.69 -21.59 -17.50
C ALA A 18 17.97 -20.25 -17.16
N LEU A 19 17.84 -19.94 -15.87
CA LEU A 19 17.24 -18.69 -15.38
C LEU A 19 18.12 -17.49 -15.72
N GLU A 20 19.44 -17.63 -15.60
CA GLU A 20 20.38 -16.58 -16.02
C GLU A 20 20.28 -16.31 -17.52
N HIS A 21 20.24 -17.36 -18.34
CA HIS A 21 20.08 -17.21 -19.80
C HIS A 21 18.74 -16.53 -20.13
N PHE A 22 17.64 -16.95 -19.51
CA PHE A 22 16.32 -16.35 -19.68
C PHE A 22 16.31 -14.87 -19.26
N ALA A 23 16.94 -14.52 -18.13
CA ALA A 23 17.02 -13.14 -17.66
C ALA A 23 17.82 -12.24 -18.63
N ARG A 24 18.89 -12.77 -19.24
CA ARG A 24 19.63 -12.06 -20.30
C ARG A 24 18.74 -11.82 -21.55
N GLN A 25 17.94 -12.80 -21.95
CA GLN A 25 16.98 -12.63 -23.05
C GLN A 25 15.93 -11.54 -22.73
N LEU A 26 15.48 -11.44 -21.46
CA LEU A 26 14.59 -10.35 -21.03
C LEU A 26 15.26 -8.98 -21.10
N ASN A 27 16.57 -8.89 -20.82
CA ASN A 27 17.32 -7.63 -20.93
C ASN A 27 17.44 -7.14 -22.38
N ASP A 28 17.40 -8.04 -23.34
CA ASP A 28 17.42 -7.73 -24.78
C ASP A 28 16.01 -7.46 -25.35
N ALA A 29 14.96 -7.64 -24.56
CA ALA A 29 13.59 -7.39 -24.99
C ALA A 29 13.34 -5.92 -25.32
N LYS A 30 12.37 -5.65 -26.21
CA LYS A 30 12.00 -4.27 -26.57
C LYS A 30 11.25 -3.55 -25.44
N GLU A 31 10.47 -4.31 -24.67
CA GLU A 31 9.64 -3.77 -23.60
C GLU A 31 10.47 -3.45 -22.36
N PRO A 32 10.44 -2.18 -21.89
CA PRO A 32 11.28 -1.76 -20.75
C PRO A 32 11.03 -2.58 -19.48
N TRP A 33 9.77 -2.94 -19.21
CA TRP A 33 9.43 -3.70 -18.01
C TRP A 33 10.03 -5.11 -17.98
N LYS A 34 10.21 -5.74 -19.15
CA LYS A 34 10.88 -7.04 -19.25
C LYS A 34 12.35 -6.90 -18.91
N LYS A 35 13.00 -5.82 -19.36
CA LYS A 35 14.40 -5.52 -19.00
C LYS A 35 14.54 -5.38 -17.49
N ASP A 36 13.61 -4.68 -16.85
CA ASP A 36 13.64 -4.51 -15.39
C ASP A 36 13.50 -5.84 -14.66
N VAL A 37 12.64 -6.74 -15.13
CA VAL A 37 12.54 -8.12 -14.59
C VAL A 37 13.82 -8.91 -14.79
N GLY A 38 14.42 -8.85 -15.99
CA GLY A 38 15.68 -9.54 -16.32
C GLY A 38 16.82 -9.05 -15.43
N ALA A 39 16.97 -7.73 -15.26
CA ALA A 39 17.98 -7.12 -14.40
C ALA A 39 17.81 -7.59 -12.95
N PHE A 40 16.58 -7.54 -12.40
CA PHE A 40 16.33 -8.01 -11.04
C PHE A 40 16.66 -9.51 -10.85
N ILE A 41 16.30 -10.36 -11.82
CA ILE A 41 16.62 -11.79 -11.74
C ILE A 41 18.13 -12.01 -11.72
N ILE A 42 18.91 -11.27 -12.54
CA ILE A 42 20.37 -11.34 -12.54
C ILE A 42 20.93 -10.93 -11.18
N ASP A 43 20.48 -9.82 -10.62
CA ASP A 43 20.88 -9.35 -9.29
C ASP A 43 20.52 -10.38 -8.20
N TRP A 44 19.38 -11.02 -8.31
CA TRP A 44 18.93 -12.02 -7.34
C TRP A 44 19.82 -13.27 -7.34
N ILE A 45 20.16 -13.79 -8.52
CA ILE A 45 21.00 -15.01 -8.64
C ILE A 45 22.49 -14.75 -8.48
N SER A 46 22.92 -13.47 -8.47
CA SER A 46 24.31 -13.06 -8.26
C SER A 46 24.84 -13.55 -6.90
N PRO A 47 26.17 -13.57 -6.68
CA PRO A 47 26.76 -13.95 -5.40
C PRO A 47 26.53 -12.91 -4.28
N GLU A 48 26.16 -11.67 -4.64
CA GLU A 48 25.92 -10.61 -3.68
C GLU A 48 24.80 -10.98 -2.71
N ASN A 49 24.92 -10.56 -1.44
CA ASN A 49 23.94 -10.88 -0.40
C ASN A 49 22.82 -9.86 -0.28
N GLU A 50 22.93 -8.73 -0.95
CA GLU A 50 22.03 -7.60 -0.81
C GLU A 50 21.39 -7.21 -2.13
N ILE A 51 20.19 -6.63 -2.04
CA ILE A 51 19.45 -6.00 -3.13
C ILE A 51 19.23 -4.53 -2.76
N PHE A 52 19.53 -3.62 -3.67
CA PHE A 52 19.31 -2.20 -3.49
C PHE A 52 17.95 -1.79 -4.09
N VAL A 53 17.19 -1.04 -3.30
CA VAL A 53 15.90 -0.46 -3.72
C VAL A 53 15.99 1.04 -3.58
N TYR A 54 15.58 1.77 -4.60
CA TYR A 54 15.54 3.22 -4.56
C TYR A 54 14.14 3.70 -4.15
N THR A 55 14.07 4.45 -3.04
CA THR A 55 12.80 5.05 -2.62
C THR A 55 12.65 6.42 -3.26
N SER A 56 11.46 6.70 -3.82
CA SER A 56 11.07 8.07 -4.16
C SER A 56 10.80 8.81 -2.84
N GLY A 57 11.85 9.41 -2.26
CA GLY A 57 11.71 10.20 -1.04
C GLY A 57 10.78 11.39 -1.27
N SER A 58 9.91 11.68 -0.31
CA SER A 58 9.03 12.86 -0.29
C SER A 58 9.79 14.20 -0.19
N THR A 59 11.11 14.18 -0.04
CA THR A 59 11.93 15.37 0.28
C THR A 59 13.25 15.46 -0.48
N GLY A 60 13.48 14.72 -1.58
CA GLY A 60 14.76 14.84 -2.28
C GLY A 60 15.14 13.68 -3.20
N SER A 61 16.41 13.62 -3.59
CA SER A 61 16.96 12.57 -4.44
C SER A 61 16.68 11.16 -3.87
N PRO A 62 16.35 10.18 -4.74
CA PRO A 62 16.11 8.81 -4.31
C PRO A 62 17.28 8.27 -3.48
N ARG A 63 17.00 7.75 -2.28
CA ARG A 63 18.03 7.14 -1.43
C ARG A 63 18.00 5.62 -1.62
N PRO A 64 19.17 4.97 -1.85
CA PRO A 64 19.24 3.53 -1.90
C PRO A 64 19.04 2.96 -0.48
N ILE A 65 18.13 1.98 -0.38
CA ILE A 65 17.97 1.15 0.81
C ILE A 65 18.40 -0.25 0.44
N SER A 66 19.28 -0.84 1.26
CA SER A 66 19.76 -2.20 1.07
C SER A 66 18.92 -3.19 1.86
N HIS A 67 18.57 -4.31 1.25
CA HIS A 67 17.89 -5.43 1.88
C HIS A 67 18.65 -6.73 1.64
N SER A 68 18.90 -7.51 2.69
CA SER A 68 19.53 -8.81 2.52
C SER A 68 18.58 -9.79 1.82
N LYS A 69 19.11 -10.58 0.89
CA LYS A 69 18.35 -11.65 0.21
C LYS A 69 17.74 -12.63 1.21
N GLN A 70 18.42 -12.89 2.34
CA GLN A 70 17.89 -13.76 3.41
C GLN A 70 16.63 -13.17 4.07
N ALA A 71 16.63 -11.87 4.33
CA ALA A 71 15.46 -11.17 4.89
C ALA A 71 14.28 -11.17 3.89
N MET A 72 14.56 -10.98 2.59
CA MET A 72 13.55 -11.10 1.53
C MET A 72 12.96 -12.52 1.45
N VAL A 73 13.79 -13.56 1.58
CA VAL A 73 13.32 -14.96 1.67
C VAL A 73 12.45 -15.18 2.90
N ALA A 74 12.83 -14.64 4.06
CA ALA A 74 12.04 -14.76 5.28
C ALA A 74 10.67 -14.10 5.14
N SER A 75 10.62 -12.89 4.57
CA SER A 75 9.37 -12.17 4.28
C SER A 75 8.47 -12.94 3.29
N ALA A 76 9.04 -13.50 2.23
CA ALA A 76 8.29 -14.31 1.26
C ALA A 76 7.64 -15.55 1.92
N ARG A 77 8.38 -16.23 2.80
CA ARG A 77 7.85 -17.38 3.56
C ARG A 77 6.72 -16.99 4.51
N ALA A 78 6.91 -15.90 5.27
CA ALA A 78 5.87 -15.41 6.17
C ALA A 78 4.56 -15.07 5.43
N THR A 79 4.66 -14.44 4.24
CA THR A 79 3.50 -14.21 3.38
C THR A 79 2.86 -15.53 2.93
N GLY A 80 3.69 -16.48 2.46
CA GLY A 80 3.21 -17.79 1.99
C GLY A 80 2.51 -18.58 3.09
N GLU A 81 3.05 -18.59 4.30
CA GLU A 81 2.48 -19.24 5.48
C GLU A 81 1.13 -18.61 5.86
N PHE A 82 1.08 -17.26 5.95
CA PHE A 82 -0.14 -16.54 6.31
C PHE A 82 -1.28 -16.79 5.31
N LEU A 83 -0.98 -16.73 4.01
CA LEU A 83 -1.97 -16.91 2.95
C LEU A 83 -2.21 -18.38 2.58
N GLY A 84 -1.44 -19.31 3.14
CA GLY A 84 -1.53 -20.73 2.79
C GLY A 84 -1.20 -21.00 1.32
N LEU A 85 -0.19 -20.30 0.75
CA LEU A 85 0.24 -20.50 -0.64
C LEU A 85 1.00 -21.82 -0.78
N LYS A 86 0.68 -22.58 -1.83
CA LYS A 86 1.27 -23.89 -2.08
C LYS A 86 2.14 -23.89 -3.32
N ALA A 87 3.16 -24.75 -3.33
CA ALA A 87 4.01 -24.97 -4.50
C ALA A 87 3.16 -25.39 -5.72
N GLY A 88 3.47 -24.81 -6.89
CA GLY A 88 2.74 -25.03 -8.13
C GLY A 88 1.51 -24.11 -8.32
N GLU A 89 1.03 -23.41 -7.28
CA GLU A 89 -0.04 -22.42 -7.48
C GLU A 89 0.42 -21.31 -8.46
N SER A 90 -0.49 -20.86 -9.31
CA SER A 90 -0.20 -19.78 -10.25
C SER A 90 -0.13 -18.42 -9.53
N ALA A 91 0.81 -17.58 -9.93
CA ALA A 91 0.96 -16.23 -9.42
C ALA A 91 1.14 -15.24 -10.58
N LEU A 92 0.63 -14.01 -10.41
CA LEU A 92 0.76 -12.95 -11.40
C LEU A 92 1.71 -11.86 -10.92
N LEU A 93 2.75 -11.57 -11.70
CA LEU A 93 3.55 -10.36 -11.59
C LEU A 93 2.96 -9.29 -12.51
N CYS A 94 2.34 -8.29 -11.91
CA CYS A 94 1.78 -7.11 -12.59
C CYS A 94 2.29 -5.78 -11.96
N LEU A 95 3.37 -5.87 -11.18
CA LEU A 95 4.04 -4.74 -10.55
C LEU A 95 5.46 -4.58 -11.09
N SER A 96 5.92 -3.35 -11.19
CA SER A 96 7.28 -3.07 -11.66
C SER A 96 8.34 -3.61 -10.68
N THR A 97 9.32 -4.34 -11.20
CA THR A 97 10.48 -4.80 -10.42
C THR A 97 11.51 -3.71 -10.14
N LYS A 98 11.27 -2.46 -10.55
CA LYS A 98 11.96 -1.27 -10.00
C LYS A 98 11.51 -0.98 -8.56
N THR A 99 10.36 -1.48 -8.16
CA THR A 99 9.83 -1.32 -6.80
C THR A 99 10.00 -2.61 -6.00
N ILE A 100 10.13 -2.48 -4.69
CA ILE A 100 10.23 -3.63 -3.79
C ILE A 100 9.01 -4.57 -3.91
N ALA A 101 7.84 -4.04 -4.22
CA ALA A 101 6.62 -4.83 -4.35
C ALA A 101 6.69 -5.81 -5.53
N GLY A 102 7.15 -5.37 -6.71
CA GLY A 102 7.37 -6.23 -7.87
C GLY A 102 8.52 -7.21 -7.65
N MET A 103 9.66 -6.75 -7.09
CA MET A 103 10.78 -7.64 -6.72
C MET A 103 10.29 -8.78 -5.81
N MET A 104 9.50 -8.46 -4.80
CA MET A 104 8.99 -9.46 -3.84
C MET A 104 7.99 -10.44 -4.45
N MET A 105 7.29 -10.10 -5.54
CA MET A 105 6.48 -11.09 -6.27
C MET A 105 7.35 -12.15 -6.93
N VAL A 106 8.48 -11.76 -7.56
CA VAL A 106 9.46 -12.70 -8.12
C VAL A 106 10.11 -13.56 -7.01
N VAL A 107 10.49 -12.92 -5.88
CA VAL A 107 11.08 -13.65 -4.73
C VAL A 107 10.08 -14.65 -4.14
N ARG A 108 8.81 -14.26 -3.97
CA ARG A 108 7.75 -15.20 -3.52
C ARG A 108 7.60 -16.37 -4.47
N ALA A 109 7.62 -16.13 -5.78
CA ALA A 109 7.53 -17.20 -6.77
C ALA A 109 8.71 -18.19 -6.65
N MET A 110 9.94 -17.70 -6.47
CA MET A 110 11.11 -18.57 -6.28
C MET A 110 11.06 -19.34 -4.96
N VAL A 111 10.76 -18.63 -3.84
CA VAL A 111 10.81 -19.21 -2.48
C VAL A 111 9.71 -20.23 -2.26
N LEU A 112 8.50 -19.94 -2.76
CA LEU A 112 7.31 -20.77 -2.56
C LEU A 112 7.06 -21.72 -3.74
N LYS A 113 7.93 -21.68 -4.77
CA LYS A 113 7.81 -22.49 -5.99
C LYS A 113 6.47 -22.26 -6.72
N LEU A 114 6.04 -21.00 -6.81
CA LEU A 114 4.82 -20.64 -7.54
C LEU A 114 5.09 -20.60 -9.04
N ASN A 115 4.08 -20.92 -9.83
CA ASN A 115 4.10 -20.80 -11.28
C ASN A 115 3.81 -19.33 -11.67
N LEU A 116 4.85 -18.56 -11.98
CA LEU A 116 4.76 -17.13 -12.24
C LEU A 116 4.34 -16.85 -13.68
N LYS A 117 3.31 -16.02 -13.83
CA LYS A 117 2.97 -15.34 -15.08
C LYS A 117 3.31 -13.87 -14.95
N MET A 118 3.78 -13.24 -16.01
CA MET A 118 4.20 -11.85 -16.02
C MET A 118 3.43 -11.07 -17.06
N VAL A 119 2.95 -9.89 -16.71
CA VAL A 119 2.27 -8.95 -17.60
C VAL A 119 2.85 -7.53 -17.43
N PRO A 120 2.62 -6.61 -18.37
CA PRO A 120 3.02 -5.21 -18.21
C PRO A 120 2.49 -4.62 -16.88
N PRO A 121 3.33 -3.89 -16.13
CA PRO A 121 2.93 -3.27 -14.86
C PRO A 121 2.26 -1.90 -15.09
N ASP A 122 1.19 -1.89 -15.84
CA ASP A 122 0.39 -0.71 -16.16
C ASP A 122 -0.87 -0.61 -15.29
N GLY A 123 -1.74 0.33 -15.60
CA GLY A 123 -2.98 0.58 -14.88
C GLY A 123 -4.06 -0.50 -15.08
N HIS A 124 -3.95 -1.36 -16.11
CA HIS A 124 -4.92 -2.37 -16.51
C HIS A 124 -4.29 -3.75 -16.69
N PRO A 125 -3.59 -4.28 -15.66
CA PRO A 125 -2.76 -5.46 -15.83
C PRO A 125 -3.55 -6.73 -16.17
N LEU A 126 -4.81 -6.82 -15.75
CA LEU A 126 -5.64 -7.98 -15.99
C LEU A 126 -6.15 -8.04 -17.44
N SER A 127 -6.16 -6.92 -18.16
CA SER A 127 -6.51 -6.87 -19.59
C SER A 127 -5.54 -7.66 -20.48
N HIS A 128 -4.30 -7.86 -20.00
CA HIS A 128 -3.27 -8.66 -20.70
C HIS A 128 -3.44 -10.17 -20.51
N LEU A 129 -4.42 -10.60 -19.70
CA LEU A 129 -4.67 -12.01 -19.47
C LEU A 129 -5.80 -12.52 -20.39
N PRO A 130 -5.66 -13.73 -20.97
CA PRO A 130 -6.80 -14.42 -21.55
C PRO A 130 -7.89 -14.64 -20.49
N MET A 131 -9.16 -14.49 -20.86
CA MET A 131 -10.34 -14.60 -19.98
C MET A 131 -10.37 -15.88 -19.12
N ASN A 132 -9.81 -16.97 -19.63
CA ASN A 132 -9.75 -18.26 -18.93
C ASN A 132 -8.51 -18.41 -18.03
N THR A 133 -7.65 -17.38 -17.94
CA THR A 133 -6.44 -17.43 -17.13
C THR A 133 -6.68 -16.70 -15.82
N ILE A 134 -6.91 -17.45 -14.76
CA ILE A 134 -7.11 -16.90 -13.40
C ILE A 134 -5.87 -17.18 -12.57
N PRO A 135 -5.11 -16.16 -12.14
CA PRO A 135 -4.02 -16.34 -11.19
C PRO A 135 -4.54 -16.82 -9.83
N GLY A 136 -3.81 -17.75 -9.19
CA GLY A 136 -4.13 -18.19 -7.82
C GLY A 136 -3.79 -17.12 -6.76
N PHE A 137 -2.77 -16.30 -7.05
CA PHE A 137 -2.30 -15.23 -6.17
C PHE A 137 -1.77 -14.04 -6.96
N THR A 138 -2.06 -12.83 -6.50
CA THR A 138 -1.41 -11.61 -7.00
C THR A 138 -1.32 -10.51 -5.95
N ALA A 139 -0.42 -9.56 -6.20
CA ALA A 139 -0.32 -8.30 -5.48
C ALA A 139 -0.60 -7.16 -6.46
N MET A 140 -1.44 -6.21 -6.08
CA MET A 140 -1.81 -5.05 -6.88
C MET A 140 -1.74 -3.76 -6.04
N VAL A 141 -1.62 -2.63 -6.71
CA VAL A 141 -1.80 -1.32 -6.06
C VAL A 141 -3.28 -0.87 -6.14
N PRO A 142 -3.75 0.01 -5.23
CA PRO A 142 -5.15 0.44 -5.23
C PRO A 142 -5.66 0.98 -6.56
N THR A 143 -4.82 1.71 -7.32
CA THR A 143 -5.19 2.25 -8.64
C THR A 143 -5.42 1.15 -9.67
N GLN A 144 -4.60 0.10 -9.71
CA GLN A 144 -4.82 -1.05 -10.58
C GLN A 144 -6.14 -1.76 -10.26
N VAL A 145 -6.41 -1.95 -8.97
CA VAL A 145 -7.65 -2.58 -8.51
C VAL A 145 -8.87 -1.73 -8.88
N TYR A 146 -8.80 -0.40 -8.63
CA TYR A 146 -9.86 0.53 -9.01
C TYR A 146 -10.15 0.47 -10.52
N ASN A 147 -9.12 0.49 -11.35
CA ASN A 147 -9.28 0.42 -12.79
C ASN A 147 -9.91 -0.91 -13.22
N SER A 148 -9.44 -2.03 -12.65
CA SER A 148 -9.99 -3.36 -12.94
C SER A 148 -11.45 -3.52 -12.52
N LEU A 149 -11.87 -2.89 -11.42
CA LEU A 149 -13.29 -2.87 -11.00
C LEU A 149 -14.20 -2.15 -11.99
N ASN A 150 -13.67 -1.17 -12.75
CA ASN A 150 -14.43 -0.38 -13.72
C ASN A 150 -14.38 -0.93 -15.15
N GLN A 151 -13.76 -2.10 -15.36
CA GLN A 151 -13.69 -2.78 -16.66
C GLN A 151 -14.28 -4.19 -16.54
N ILE A 152 -15.34 -4.48 -17.28
CA ILE A 152 -16.13 -5.73 -17.15
C ILE A 152 -15.25 -6.98 -17.24
N GLN A 153 -14.35 -7.04 -18.22
CA GLN A 153 -13.47 -8.21 -18.42
C GLN A 153 -12.47 -8.37 -17.28
N GLU A 154 -11.89 -7.27 -16.82
CA GLU A 154 -10.94 -7.30 -15.69
C GLU A 154 -11.64 -7.61 -14.37
N LEU A 155 -12.84 -7.09 -14.14
CA LEU A 155 -13.66 -7.40 -12.96
C LEU A 155 -13.97 -8.89 -12.87
N GLU A 156 -14.29 -9.53 -14.00
CA GLU A 156 -14.52 -10.99 -14.03
C GLU A 156 -13.27 -11.76 -13.59
N ILE A 157 -12.09 -11.40 -14.09
CA ILE A 157 -10.84 -12.02 -13.68
C ILE A 157 -10.55 -11.70 -12.21
N LEU A 158 -10.63 -10.43 -11.81
CA LEU A 158 -10.34 -9.94 -10.46
C LEU A 158 -11.16 -10.68 -9.40
N SER A 159 -12.47 -10.84 -9.63
CA SER A 159 -13.39 -11.50 -8.70
C SER A 159 -13.11 -12.99 -8.51
N ARG A 160 -12.37 -13.60 -9.43
CA ARG A 160 -12.04 -15.03 -9.43
C ARG A 160 -10.63 -15.32 -8.90
N ILE A 161 -9.77 -14.31 -8.70
CA ILE A 161 -8.43 -14.49 -8.13
C ILE A 161 -8.56 -14.95 -6.67
N PRO A 162 -8.19 -16.18 -6.30
CA PRO A 162 -8.47 -16.70 -4.95
C PRO A 162 -7.83 -15.88 -3.83
N LYS A 163 -6.66 -15.31 -4.06
CA LYS A 163 -5.92 -14.55 -3.04
C LYS A 163 -5.33 -13.27 -3.66
N LEU A 164 -5.84 -12.12 -3.24
CA LEU A 164 -5.39 -10.80 -3.67
C LEU A 164 -4.86 -10.03 -2.47
N ILE A 165 -3.62 -9.54 -2.54
CA ILE A 165 -3.11 -8.55 -1.60
C ILE A 165 -3.02 -7.17 -2.26
N ILE A 166 -3.48 -6.14 -1.55
CA ILE A 166 -3.48 -4.76 -2.04
C ILE A 166 -2.57 -3.92 -1.14
N GLY A 167 -1.61 -3.25 -1.75
CA GLY A 167 -0.64 -2.45 -1.01
C GLY A 167 0.01 -1.36 -1.84
N GLY A 168 1.02 -0.70 -1.26
CA GLY A 168 1.70 0.41 -1.93
C GLY A 168 0.92 1.72 -1.88
N GLY A 169 -0.33 1.74 -1.44
CA GLY A 169 -1.19 2.90 -1.27
C GLY A 169 -2.29 2.66 -0.25
N GLU A 170 -2.96 3.73 0.15
CA GLU A 170 -4.15 3.66 0.98
C GLU A 170 -5.34 3.17 0.13
N ILE A 171 -6.12 2.26 0.70
CA ILE A 171 -7.42 1.85 0.14
C ILE A 171 -8.44 2.81 0.72
N ASN A 172 -8.92 3.75 -0.11
CA ASN A 172 -9.93 4.69 0.34
C ASN A 172 -11.27 3.97 0.63
N PRO A 173 -12.14 4.56 1.46
CA PRO A 173 -13.40 3.93 1.87
C PRO A 173 -14.32 3.55 0.70
N ALA A 174 -14.35 4.33 -0.38
CA ALA A 174 -15.19 4.04 -1.54
C ALA A 174 -14.71 2.78 -2.28
N LEU A 175 -13.40 2.64 -2.47
CA LEU A 175 -12.80 1.43 -3.04
C LEU A 175 -13.01 0.23 -2.11
N GLU A 176 -12.85 0.39 -0.79
CA GLU A 176 -13.07 -0.69 0.17
C GLU A 176 -14.52 -1.21 0.11
N GLN A 177 -15.52 -0.33 0.00
CA GLN A 177 -16.92 -0.76 -0.13
C GLN A 177 -17.17 -1.61 -1.39
N GLN A 178 -16.53 -1.28 -2.51
CA GLN A 178 -16.63 -2.11 -3.72
C GLN A 178 -15.96 -3.49 -3.53
N LEU A 179 -14.82 -3.53 -2.83
CA LEU A 179 -14.08 -4.76 -2.56
C LEU A 179 -14.82 -5.71 -1.61
N ILE A 180 -15.59 -5.17 -0.65
CA ILE A 180 -16.39 -5.97 0.28
C ILE A 180 -17.38 -6.89 -0.44
N ALA A 181 -17.90 -6.46 -1.59
CA ALA A 181 -18.87 -7.22 -2.38
C ALA A 181 -18.26 -8.37 -3.19
N LEU A 182 -16.94 -8.43 -3.32
CA LEU A 182 -16.27 -9.47 -4.11
C LEU A 182 -16.18 -10.80 -3.33
N PRO A 183 -16.28 -11.96 -4.04
CA PRO A 183 -16.34 -13.28 -3.40
C PRO A 183 -14.98 -13.85 -2.97
N ASN A 184 -13.89 -13.34 -3.51
CA ASN A 184 -12.53 -13.84 -3.31
C ASN A 184 -11.88 -13.28 -2.03
N ALA A 185 -10.79 -13.89 -1.56
CA ALA A 185 -10.09 -13.40 -0.37
C ALA A 185 -9.20 -12.20 -0.71
N ILE A 186 -9.53 -11.04 -0.15
CA ILE A 186 -8.83 -9.77 -0.42
C ILE A 186 -8.25 -9.24 0.89
N TYR A 187 -6.98 -8.85 0.83
CA TYR A 187 -6.24 -8.37 1.98
C TYR A 187 -5.61 -7.00 1.70
N ALA A 188 -5.79 -6.06 2.62
CA ALA A 188 -4.96 -4.87 2.72
C ALA A 188 -3.62 -5.22 3.36
N THR A 189 -2.53 -4.64 2.89
CA THR A 189 -1.19 -4.83 3.45
C THR A 189 -0.77 -3.64 4.30
N TYR A 190 -0.07 -3.91 5.41
CA TYR A 190 0.64 -2.89 6.17
C TYR A 190 2.13 -3.20 6.16
N GLY A 191 2.93 -2.23 5.74
CA GLY A 191 4.38 -2.32 5.66
C GLY A 191 5.00 -1.06 5.08
N MET A 192 6.31 -1.01 5.12
CA MET A 192 7.13 0.10 4.65
C MET A 192 8.42 -0.43 4.04
N THR A 193 9.25 0.45 3.47
CA THR A 193 10.52 0.02 2.85
C THR A 193 11.43 -0.62 3.88
N GLU A 194 11.44 -0.12 5.13
CA GLU A 194 12.24 -0.62 6.24
C GLU A 194 11.86 -2.04 6.67
N THR A 195 10.63 -2.46 6.38
CA THR A 195 10.15 -3.84 6.59
C THR A 195 10.27 -4.72 5.34
N ILE A 196 10.96 -4.25 4.30
CA ILE A 196 11.06 -4.85 2.96
C ILE A 196 9.71 -4.77 2.24
N THR A 197 8.68 -5.33 2.86
CA THR A 197 7.30 -5.37 2.38
C THR A 197 6.36 -5.39 3.58
N HIS A 198 5.17 -5.91 3.41
CA HIS A 198 4.20 -5.96 4.50
C HIS A 198 4.63 -6.91 5.63
N VAL A 199 4.31 -6.51 6.83
CA VAL A 199 4.49 -7.28 8.07
C VAL A 199 3.16 -7.66 8.71
N ALA A 200 2.06 -7.11 8.21
CA ALA A 200 0.72 -7.45 8.64
C ALA A 200 -0.28 -7.37 7.46
N LEU A 201 -1.36 -8.12 7.57
CA LEU A 201 -2.44 -8.20 6.61
C LEU A 201 -3.80 -8.03 7.31
N ARG A 202 -4.74 -7.34 6.65
CA ARG A 202 -6.12 -7.16 7.10
C ARG A 202 -7.08 -7.70 6.05
N ASN A 203 -8.00 -8.56 6.45
CA ASN A 203 -9.07 -9.04 5.57
C ASN A 203 -10.05 -7.90 5.27
N ILE A 204 -10.26 -7.62 3.98
CA ILE A 204 -11.19 -6.57 3.54
C ILE A 204 -12.62 -7.10 3.47
N ASN A 205 -12.80 -8.36 3.13
CA ASN A 205 -14.11 -8.93 2.80
C ASN A 205 -14.33 -10.34 3.37
N GLY A 206 -15.52 -10.90 3.09
CA GLY A 206 -15.91 -12.22 3.53
C GLY A 206 -16.16 -12.32 5.04
N VAL A 207 -16.35 -13.55 5.54
CA VAL A 207 -16.65 -13.81 6.96
C VAL A 207 -15.51 -13.45 7.92
N SER A 208 -14.30 -13.33 7.39
CA SER A 208 -13.09 -12.95 8.16
C SER A 208 -12.77 -11.45 8.04
N ARG A 209 -13.67 -10.64 7.49
CA ARG A 209 -13.50 -9.18 7.42
C ARG A 209 -13.18 -8.62 8.81
N SER A 210 -12.19 -7.73 8.85
CA SER A 210 -11.72 -7.13 10.10
C SER A 210 -11.22 -5.71 9.85
N ASP A 211 -11.31 -4.85 10.85
CA ASP A 211 -10.66 -3.53 10.87
C ASP A 211 -9.22 -3.63 11.39
N PHE A 212 -8.81 -4.81 11.86
CA PHE A 212 -7.50 -5.05 12.44
C PHE A 212 -6.55 -5.74 11.45
N PHE A 213 -5.34 -5.20 11.35
CA PHE A 213 -4.21 -5.87 10.71
C PHE A 213 -3.66 -6.94 11.64
N ARG A 214 -3.50 -8.14 11.15
CA ARG A 214 -2.88 -9.26 11.84
C ARG A 214 -1.43 -9.40 11.40
N ALA A 215 -0.51 -9.45 12.36
CA ALA A 215 0.91 -9.63 12.09
C ALA A 215 1.20 -10.95 11.38
N LEU A 216 2.19 -10.92 10.49
CA LEU A 216 2.72 -12.12 9.84
C LEU A 216 3.49 -12.99 10.85
N PRO A 217 3.65 -14.30 10.58
CA PRO A 217 4.45 -15.20 11.40
C PRO A 217 5.87 -14.70 11.64
N GLY A 218 6.27 -14.63 12.91
CA GLY A 218 7.59 -14.16 13.34
C GLY A 218 7.72 -12.64 13.48
N VAL A 219 6.62 -11.90 13.37
CA VAL A 219 6.54 -10.46 13.68
C VAL A 219 5.89 -10.27 15.04
N LYS A 220 6.48 -9.46 15.91
CA LYS A 220 5.92 -9.00 17.20
C LYS A 220 5.60 -7.52 17.10
N LEU A 221 4.46 -7.12 17.64
CA LEU A 221 3.97 -5.74 17.64
C LEU A 221 3.86 -5.24 19.08
N GLU A 222 4.33 -4.01 19.28
CA GLU A 222 4.25 -3.28 20.55
C GLU A 222 3.95 -1.81 20.24
N THR A 223 3.67 -1.01 21.25
CA THR A 223 3.57 0.45 21.14
C THR A 223 4.61 1.13 21.98
N ASP A 224 5.10 2.28 21.52
CA ASP A 224 5.92 3.20 22.34
C ASP A 224 5.02 4.07 23.26
N GLU A 225 5.66 4.95 24.04
CA GLU A 225 4.98 5.88 24.97
C GLU A 225 4.04 6.87 24.27
N ARG A 226 4.23 7.09 22.96
CA ARG A 226 3.37 7.94 22.13
C ARG A 226 2.12 7.20 21.62
N GLY A 227 2.02 5.88 21.79
CA GLY A 227 1.03 5.01 21.17
C GLY A 227 1.36 4.66 19.72
N CYS A 228 2.59 4.89 19.27
CA CYS A 228 3.05 4.55 17.94
C CYS A 228 3.52 3.09 17.85
N LEU A 229 3.25 2.46 16.72
CA LEU A 229 3.59 1.05 16.48
C LEU A 229 5.11 0.83 16.48
N VAL A 230 5.54 -0.18 17.24
CA VAL A 230 6.90 -0.72 17.23
C VAL A 230 6.87 -2.13 16.67
N ILE A 231 7.66 -2.38 15.62
CA ILE A 231 7.69 -3.64 14.89
C ILE A 231 8.99 -4.36 15.18
N THR A 232 8.92 -5.54 15.77
CA THR A 232 10.05 -6.45 15.96
C THR A 232 9.92 -7.62 15.00
N ALA A 233 10.79 -7.69 13.99
CA ALA A 233 10.83 -8.72 12.97
C ALA A 233 12.26 -9.23 12.75
N PRO A 234 12.85 -10.04 13.67
CA PRO A 234 14.28 -10.32 13.72
C PRO A 234 14.81 -11.08 12.50
N ARG A 235 13.93 -11.75 11.74
CA ARG A 235 14.29 -12.39 10.46
C ARG A 235 14.39 -11.40 9.30
N ILE A 236 13.88 -10.18 9.46
CA ILE A 236 13.90 -9.10 8.47
C ILE A 236 14.97 -8.09 8.87
N ARG A 237 14.95 -7.65 10.13
CA ARG A 237 15.88 -6.67 10.68
C ARG A 237 16.13 -6.96 12.15
N THR A 238 17.38 -6.84 12.58
CA THR A 238 17.78 -7.12 13.96
C THR A 238 17.24 -6.11 14.97
N GLN A 239 17.18 -4.83 14.59
CA GLN A 239 16.67 -3.77 15.44
C GLN A 239 15.16 -3.57 15.24
N PRO A 240 14.39 -3.31 16.31
CA PRO A 240 13.00 -2.91 16.19
C PRO A 240 12.83 -1.65 15.32
N ILE A 241 11.75 -1.57 14.61
CA ILE A 241 11.36 -0.41 13.80
C ILE A 241 10.32 0.38 14.60
N VAL A 242 10.70 1.57 15.04
CA VAL A 242 9.79 2.52 15.69
C VAL A 242 9.15 3.36 14.59
N THR A 243 7.83 3.32 14.50
CA THR A 243 7.09 4.08 13.49
C THR A 243 6.53 5.39 14.06
N ASN A 244 5.94 6.21 13.21
CA ASN A 244 5.06 7.31 13.60
C ASN A 244 3.58 6.99 13.33
N ASP A 245 3.22 5.72 13.24
CA ASP A 245 1.85 5.26 13.02
C ASP A 245 1.17 4.99 14.36
N LEU A 246 0.17 5.78 14.70
CA LEU A 246 -0.68 5.57 15.87
C LEU A 246 -1.57 4.35 15.64
N VAL A 247 -1.67 3.50 16.65
CA VAL A 247 -2.44 2.26 16.54
C VAL A 247 -3.25 1.96 17.81
N ASP A 248 -4.36 1.26 17.60
CA ASP A 248 -5.09 0.53 18.65
C ASP A 248 -4.58 -0.92 18.62
N LEU A 249 -3.65 -1.24 19.53
CA LEU A 249 -2.99 -2.54 19.59
C LEU A 249 -3.81 -3.52 20.45
N GLN A 250 -4.11 -4.69 19.89
CA GLN A 250 -4.83 -5.76 20.57
C GLN A 250 -3.89 -6.86 21.08
N THR A 251 -4.35 -7.61 22.08
CA THR A 251 -3.56 -8.67 22.77
C THR A 251 -3.10 -9.80 21.84
N ASN A 252 -3.75 -10.00 20.71
CA ASN A 252 -3.49 -11.09 19.77
C ASN A 252 -2.52 -10.72 18.62
N ASN A 253 -1.60 -9.79 18.86
CA ASN A 253 -0.67 -9.32 17.83
C ASN A 253 -1.41 -8.78 16.60
N GLN A 254 -2.49 -8.04 16.84
CA GLN A 254 -3.33 -7.36 15.86
C GLN A 254 -3.42 -5.90 16.24
N PHE A 255 -3.55 -5.03 15.23
CA PHE A 255 -3.73 -3.60 15.47
C PHE A 255 -4.66 -2.98 14.43
N ARG A 256 -5.35 -1.95 14.85
CA ARG A 256 -6.05 -1.03 13.97
C ARG A 256 -5.20 0.22 13.80
N TRP A 257 -4.91 0.58 12.57
CA TRP A 257 -4.22 1.83 12.27
C TRP A 257 -5.17 3.01 12.48
N LEU A 258 -4.74 4.01 13.26
CA LEU A 258 -5.54 5.18 13.60
C LEU A 258 -5.15 6.38 12.74
N GLY A 259 -3.86 6.58 12.51
CA GLY A 259 -3.32 7.71 11.76
C GLY A 259 -1.84 7.91 12.01
N ARG A 260 -1.33 9.08 11.62
CA ARG A 260 0.06 9.46 11.82
C ARG A 260 0.22 10.37 13.02
N TYR A 261 1.22 10.09 13.87
CA TYR A 261 1.54 10.94 15.02
C TYR A 261 1.87 12.38 14.61
N ASP A 262 2.56 12.53 13.47
CA ASP A 262 2.95 13.81 12.90
C ASP A 262 1.76 14.66 12.43
N ASN A 263 0.61 14.04 12.21
CA ASN A 263 -0.61 14.70 11.74
C ASN A 263 -1.56 15.10 12.86
N ILE A 264 -1.26 14.73 14.13
CA ILE A 264 -2.15 15.06 15.26
C ILE A 264 -2.38 16.57 15.32
N ILE A 265 -3.66 16.95 15.40
CA ILE A 265 -4.11 18.34 15.57
C ILE A 265 -4.34 18.59 17.06
N ASN A 266 -3.70 19.62 17.63
CA ASN A 266 -3.88 19.94 19.03
C ASN A 266 -4.85 21.13 19.22
N ARG A 267 -6.14 20.82 19.26
CA ARG A 267 -7.20 21.81 19.41
C ARG A 267 -7.43 22.16 20.89
N GLY A 268 -6.79 23.21 21.37
CA GLY A 268 -6.98 23.67 22.75
C GLY A 268 -6.73 22.59 23.80
N GLY A 269 -5.70 21.77 23.61
CA GLY A 269 -5.32 20.65 24.48
C GLY A 269 -5.99 19.30 24.15
N GLN A 270 -6.98 19.28 23.25
CA GLN A 270 -7.56 18.04 22.72
C GLN A 270 -6.77 17.56 21.51
N LYS A 271 -6.26 16.35 21.57
CA LYS A 271 -5.60 15.69 20.42
C LYS A 271 -6.66 15.11 19.51
N ILE A 272 -6.64 15.50 18.23
CA ILE A 272 -7.50 14.99 17.17
C ILE A 272 -6.64 14.29 16.15
N ILE A 273 -6.99 13.05 15.78
CA ILE A 273 -6.32 12.29 14.75
C ILE A 273 -7.07 12.51 13.43
N PRO A 274 -6.50 13.23 12.46
CA PRO A 274 -7.21 13.60 11.22
C PRO A 274 -7.76 12.39 10.46
N GLU A 275 -6.99 11.33 10.38
CA GLU A 275 -7.35 10.12 9.62
C GLU A 275 -8.56 9.39 10.25
N GLU A 276 -8.76 9.48 11.56
CA GLU A 276 -9.97 8.96 12.19
C GLU A 276 -11.19 9.83 11.86
N VAL A 277 -11.02 11.14 11.83
CA VAL A 277 -12.09 12.07 11.40
C VAL A 277 -12.43 11.84 9.94
N GLU A 278 -11.43 11.72 9.05
CA GLU A 278 -11.61 11.39 7.64
C GLU A 278 -12.44 10.11 7.48
N ARG A 279 -12.15 9.06 8.26
CA ARG A 279 -12.91 7.82 8.23
C ARG A 279 -14.37 8.00 8.65
N LYS A 280 -14.62 8.80 9.68
CA LYS A 280 -15.99 9.07 10.18
C LYS A 280 -16.85 9.82 9.14
N ILE A 281 -16.24 10.68 8.31
CA ILE A 281 -16.97 11.50 7.31
C ILE A 281 -16.96 10.89 5.91
N SER A 282 -16.39 9.73 5.71
CA SER A 282 -16.25 9.10 4.39
C SER A 282 -17.59 8.86 3.66
N GLY A 283 -18.68 8.71 4.38
CA GLY A 283 -20.03 8.59 3.82
C GLY A 283 -20.73 9.91 3.52
N LEU A 284 -20.17 11.04 3.97
CA LEU A 284 -20.77 12.37 3.84
C LEU A 284 -20.19 13.17 2.67
N ILE A 285 -19.01 12.81 2.20
CA ILE A 285 -18.26 13.53 1.14
C ILE A 285 -17.93 12.55 0.03
N THR A 286 -18.34 12.87 -1.20
CA THR A 286 -18.11 12.04 -2.39
C THR A 286 -16.82 12.36 -3.12
N SER A 287 -16.33 13.60 -3.04
CA SER A 287 -15.05 14.02 -3.61
C SER A 287 -13.89 13.49 -2.79
N ARG A 288 -12.68 13.49 -3.36
CA ARG A 288 -11.46 13.20 -2.60
C ARG A 288 -11.21 14.33 -1.60
N TYR A 289 -10.78 13.99 -0.41
CA TYR A 289 -10.52 14.96 0.66
C TYR A 289 -9.46 14.45 1.64
N PHE A 290 -8.95 15.37 2.46
CA PHE A 290 -8.18 15.06 3.67
C PHE A 290 -8.28 16.22 4.67
N ILE A 291 -7.88 15.95 5.91
CA ILE A 291 -7.92 16.91 7.02
C ILE A 291 -6.50 17.27 7.44
N ILE A 292 -6.28 18.54 7.74
CA ILE A 292 -5.02 19.08 8.26
C ILE A 292 -5.24 19.98 9.46
N ALA A 293 -4.14 20.30 10.15
CA ALA A 293 -4.12 21.39 11.12
C ALA A 293 -4.12 22.74 10.41
N ALA A 294 -5.01 23.62 10.83
CA ALA A 294 -4.97 25.04 10.49
C ALA A 294 -4.84 25.89 11.76
N LYS A 295 -4.16 27.04 11.66
CA LYS A 295 -3.99 27.96 12.79
C LYS A 295 -5.31 28.58 13.23
N ASP A 296 -5.49 28.75 14.54
CA ASP A 296 -6.64 29.40 15.15
C ASP A 296 -6.21 30.20 16.36
N ASP A 297 -6.65 31.46 16.45
CA ASP A 297 -6.22 32.37 17.52
C ASP A 297 -6.69 31.92 18.91
N LYS A 298 -7.82 31.22 19.00
CA LYS A 298 -8.39 30.76 20.27
C LYS A 298 -7.91 29.39 20.70
N PHE A 299 -7.76 28.48 19.74
CA PHE A 299 -7.49 27.08 20.05
C PHE A 299 -6.07 26.62 19.66
N GLY A 300 -5.25 27.50 19.09
CA GLY A 300 -3.93 27.21 18.55
C GLY A 300 -4.00 26.52 17.20
N GLU A 301 -4.59 25.32 17.19
CA GLU A 301 -4.86 24.56 15.97
C GLU A 301 -6.34 24.11 15.92
N VAL A 302 -6.85 23.98 14.70
CA VAL A 302 -8.18 23.44 14.42
C VAL A 302 -8.15 22.55 13.19
N PRO A 303 -9.05 21.54 13.09
CA PRO A 303 -9.18 20.75 11.87
C PRO A 303 -9.67 21.61 10.70
N ALA A 304 -9.01 21.50 9.57
CA ALA A 304 -9.39 22.09 8.30
C ALA A 304 -9.56 21.00 7.26
N LEU A 305 -10.70 21.01 6.57
CA LEU A 305 -11.03 20.08 5.50
C LEU A 305 -10.53 20.62 4.17
N ILE A 306 -9.78 19.80 3.44
CA ILE A 306 -9.36 20.09 2.07
C ILE A 306 -10.13 19.16 1.14
N ILE A 307 -10.81 19.71 0.14
CA ILE A 307 -11.62 18.94 -0.83
C ILE A 307 -11.11 19.17 -2.25
N GLU A 308 -10.97 18.10 -3.01
CA GLU A 308 -10.74 18.18 -4.44
C GLU A 308 -12.04 18.52 -5.16
N SER A 309 -12.22 19.79 -5.46
CA SER A 309 -13.42 20.34 -6.08
C SER A 309 -13.11 21.68 -6.72
N LYS A 310 -13.91 22.04 -7.72
CA LYS A 310 -14.01 23.44 -8.14
C LYS A 310 -14.47 24.29 -6.95
N GLU A 311 -14.29 25.61 -7.07
CA GLU A 311 -14.66 26.55 -6.02
C GLU A 311 -16.09 26.34 -5.53
N ILE A 312 -16.26 26.22 -4.21
CA ILE A 312 -17.54 26.04 -3.54
C ILE A 312 -17.98 27.42 -3.02
N ASN A 313 -19.21 27.83 -3.33
CA ASN A 313 -19.76 29.10 -2.81
C ASN A 313 -19.89 29.04 -1.29
N ASP A 314 -19.94 30.23 -0.66
CA ASP A 314 -19.93 30.37 0.79
C ASP A 314 -21.13 29.71 1.48
N ILE A 315 -22.31 29.69 0.83
CA ILE A 315 -23.51 29.03 1.36
C ILE A 315 -23.28 27.50 1.49
N ASN A 316 -22.82 26.88 0.42
CA ASN A 316 -22.56 25.43 0.42
C ASN A 316 -21.41 25.07 1.37
N ARG A 317 -20.36 25.91 1.44
CA ARG A 317 -19.27 25.77 2.40
C ARG A 317 -19.78 25.75 3.83
N ARG A 318 -20.62 26.70 4.19
CA ARG A 318 -21.21 26.81 5.53
C ARG A 318 -22.12 25.63 5.86
N LEU A 319 -23.00 25.25 4.94
CA LEU A 319 -23.89 24.10 5.12
C LEU A 319 -23.11 22.81 5.36
N MET A 320 -22.02 22.58 4.61
CA MET A 320 -21.17 21.41 4.79
C MET A 320 -20.49 21.41 6.16
N LEU A 321 -19.91 22.53 6.59
CA LEU A 321 -19.28 22.64 7.91
C LEU A 321 -20.29 22.45 9.05
N ASP A 322 -21.51 22.97 8.91
CA ASP A 322 -22.60 22.79 9.89
C ASP A 322 -23.01 21.31 10.00
N GLN A 323 -23.16 20.62 8.87
CA GLN A 323 -23.42 19.16 8.85
C GLN A 323 -22.31 18.34 9.53
N LEU A 324 -21.04 18.65 9.22
CA LEU A 324 -19.90 18.01 9.86
C LEU A 324 -19.84 18.31 11.35
N SER A 325 -20.17 19.53 11.76
CA SER A 325 -20.22 19.92 13.17
C SER A 325 -21.28 19.14 13.96
N LEU A 326 -22.45 18.92 13.37
CA LEU A 326 -23.51 18.08 13.96
C LEU A 326 -23.07 16.62 14.12
N ALA A 327 -22.35 16.08 13.13
CA ALA A 327 -21.92 14.69 13.13
C ALA A 327 -20.74 14.41 14.08
N LEU A 328 -19.81 15.36 14.24
CA LEU A 328 -18.50 15.14 14.87
C LEU A 328 -18.26 15.99 16.13
N GLY A 329 -19.08 16.98 16.39
CA GLY A 329 -18.91 17.88 17.53
C GLY A 329 -17.56 18.60 17.53
N ARG A 330 -16.76 18.41 18.57
CA ARG A 330 -15.46 19.07 18.71
C ARG A 330 -14.38 18.59 17.75
N GLU A 331 -14.55 17.44 17.13
CA GLU A 331 -13.58 16.91 16.16
C GLU A 331 -13.82 17.46 14.73
N ALA A 332 -14.97 18.14 14.54
CA ALA A 332 -15.36 18.64 13.23
C ALA A 332 -14.37 19.67 12.66
N PRO A 333 -14.12 19.63 11.35
CA PRO A 333 -13.47 20.72 10.65
C PRO A 333 -14.22 22.02 10.81
N VAL A 334 -13.48 23.10 11.09
CA VAL A 334 -14.04 24.45 11.22
C VAL A 334 -13.66 25.36 10.06
N LYS A 335 -12.70 24.90 9.23
CA LYS A 335 -12.29 25.55 7.98
C LYS A 335 -12.43 24.56 6.83
N LEU A 336 -12.75 25.08 5.63
CA LEU A 336 -12.85 24.30 4.40
C LEU A 336 -12.14 25.04 3.27
N PHE A 337 -11.23 24.33 2.60
CA PHE A 337 -10.51 24.80 1.42
C PHE A 337 -10.78 23.87 0.25
N THR A 338 -10.73 24.40 -0.96
CA THR A 338 -10.89 23.61 -2.19
C THR A 338 -9.65 23.73 -3.06
N VAL A 339 -9.30 22.64 -3.71
CA VAL A 339 -8.30 22.59 -4.77
C VAL A 339 -8.90 21.89 -5.98
N GLU A 340 -8.56 22.33 -7.17
CA GLU A 340 -9.11 21.73 -8.38
C GLU A 340 -8.62 20.29 -8.56
N HIS A 341 -7.32 20.05 -8.27
CA HIS A 341 -6.69 18.73 -8.28
C HIS A 341 -5.68 18.63 -7.14
N PHE A 342 -5.63 17.48 -6.50
CA PHE A 342 -4.57 17.17 -5.54
C PHE A 342 -3.25 16.92 -6.25
N ALA A 343 -2.15 17.38 -5.65
CA ALA A 343 -0.82 16.90 -6.01
C ALA A 343 -0.72 15.39 -5.71
N GLU A 344 -0.10 14.64 -6.60
CA GLU A 344 0.06 13.19 -6.46
C GLU A 344 1.52 12.78 -6.56
N THR A 345 1.89 11.79 -5.76
CA THR A 345 3.18 11.11 -5.88
C THR A 345 3.21 10.27 -7.16
N GLN A 346 4.40 9.80 -7.57
CA GLN A 346 4.56 8.88 -8.70
C GLN A 346 3.75 7.58 -8.57
N SER A 347 3.36 7.20 -7.35
CA SER A 347 2.53 6.03 -7.07
C SER A 347 1.03 6.32 -7.03
N GLY A 348 0.59 7.54 -7.39
CA GLY A 348 -0.82 7.96 -7.39
C GLY A 348 -1.41 8.23 -6.01
N LYS A 349 -0.56 8.41 -4.99
CA LYS A 349 -1.02 8.84 -3.66
C LYS A 349 -1.14 10.35 -3.62
N ILE A 350 -2.12 10.85 -2.84
CA ILE A 350 -2.20 12.29 -2.54
C ILE A 350 -0.91 12.72 -1.83
N ASP A 351 -0.21 13.66 -2.42
CA ASP A 351 0.88 14.38 -1.76
C ASP A 351 0.28 15.52 -0.93
N ARG A 352 -0.03 15.22 0.35
CA ARG A 352 -0.63 16.19 1.27
C ARG A 352 0.28 17.41 1.45
N GLY A 353 1.60 17.20 1.50
CA GLY A 353 2.58 18.28 1.70
C GLY A 353 2.58 19.27 0.55
N GLU A 354 2.70 18.79 -0.68
CA GLU A 354 2.68 19.62 -1.88
C GLU A 354 1.32 20.31 -2.07
N THR A 355 0.21 19.59 -1.84
CA THR A 355 -1.13 20.17 -1.91
C THR A 355 -1.33 21.30 -0.88
N VAL A 356 -0.84 21.11 0.36
CA VAL A 356 -0.92 22.15 1.40
C VAL A 356 -0.07 23.36 1.05
N LEU A 357 1.07 23.16 0.41
CA LEU A 357 1.92 24.27 -0.06
C LEU A 357 1.17 25.13 -1.09
N ASP A 358 0.50 24.51 -2.06
CA ASP A 358 -0.34 25.22 -3.04
C ASP A 358 -1.48 26.02 -2.38
N ILE A 359 -2.15 25.43 -1.39
CA ILE A 359 -3.22 26.10 -0.63
C ILE A 359 -2.66 27.31 0.14
N ARG A 360 -1.50 27.18 0.76
CA ARG A 360 -0.85 28.30 1.47
C ARG A 360 -0.50 29.46 0.55
N LEU A 361 -0.08 29.15 -0.67
CA LEU A 361 0.20 30.19 -1.67
C LEU A 361 -1.06 30.93 -2.12
N ARG A 362 -2.22 30.24 -2.17
CA ARG A 362 -3.51 30.84 -2.60
C ARG A 362 -4.24 31.58 -1.49
N TYR A 363 -4.26 31.03 -0.30
CA TYR A 363 -5.10 31.52 0.82
C TYR A 363 -4.30 32.14 1.98
N GLY A 364 -2.97 32.19 1.88
CA GLY A 364 -2.10 32.67 2.95
C GLY A 364 -1.83 31.59 4.03
N ASN A 365 -1.42 32.04 5.21
CA ASN A 365 -1.17 31.10 6.31
C ASN A 365 -2.48 30.39 6.73
N LEU A 366 -2.46 29.09 6.57
CA LEU A 366 -3.50 28.17 7.06
C LEU A 366 -3.60 28.20 8.57
#